data_9bf598b076f411acb1ca6c9de854fc67
#
_entry.id   9bf598b076f411acb1ca6c9de854fc67
#
_cell.length_a   1.000
_cell.length_b   1.000
_cell.length_c   1.000
_cell.angle_alpha   90.00
_cell.angle_beta   90.00
_cell.angle_gamma   90.00
#
_symmetry.space_group_name_H-M   'P 1'
#
loop_
_entity.id
_entity.type
_entity.pdbx_description
1 polymer ?
#
loop_
_entity_poly.entity_id
_entity_poly.type
_entity_poly.pdbx_seq_one_letter_code
_entity_poly.pdbx_strand_id
1 'polypeptide(L)'
;CNADLTDVEVNYIDGICPDGDTFILNNEYQEEKGIAKFDGGKIDDDLTEIKQRYQNGDNLFIFCDAKSNSKAIHEALVKLDPQGTHWLINGDTTERPEIKEIIENNINKSIKEQQPRSLIFTTSMSTGVSIDGIIDGELHEDVYEHFNYGFVSAIGGILEPVEVTQAMGRNRNNIDFTVHAGSGKNKDGSESSCDPEVIRRQITKRNHNGLNILSLTTELLEAKLGRDPTHAEIADEIRRRCDPETGYIIDPHLDLYCNVKGRGNYADQNFDLMLFKQLQKEGFLVAVGEICEQN
;
A
#
# COMPACT_ATOMS: atom_id res chain seq x y z
N CYS A 1 9.12 2.10 11.38
CA CYS A 1 8.16 3.20 11.24
C CYS A 1 7.90 3.42 9.76
N ASN A 2 6.67 3.58 9.36
CA ASN A 2 6.32 3.95 7.99
C ASN A 2 6.71 5.44 7.79
N ALA A 3 7.24 5.79 6.62
CA ALA A 3 7.71 7.16 6.34
C ALA A 3 6.57 8.20 6.23
N ASP A 4 5.32 7.76 6.19
CA ASP A 4 4.14 8.60 5.98
C ASP A 4 3.24 8.67 7.21
N LEU A 5 3.78 9.20 8.32
CA LEU A 5 2.96 9.56 9.48
C LEU A 5 2.07 10.75 9.13
N THR A 6 0.78 10.64 9.47
CA THR A 6 -0.17 11.75 9.36
C THR A 6 -0.48 12.34 10.72
N ASP A 7 -1.19 13.48 10.74
CA ASP A 7 -1.63 14.10 11.98
C ASP A 7 -2.45 13.15 12.86
N VAL A 8 -3.14 12.17 12.28
CA VAL A 8 -3.93 11.18 13.01
C VAL A 8 -3.04 10.28 13.87
N GLU A 9 -1.97 9.72 13.28
CA GLU A 9 -1.02 8.87 13.99
C GLU A 9 -0.19 9.68 15.00
N VAL A 10 0.19 10.90 14.63
CA VAL A 10 0.93 11.80 15.55
C VAL A 10 0.09 12.15 16.78
N ASN A 11 -1.15 12.58 16.59
CA ASN A 11 -2.07 12.91 17.68
C ASN A 11 -2.36 11.70 18.58
N TYR A 12 -2.43 10.49 17.98
CA TYR A 12 -2.59 9.26 18.76
C TYR A 12 -1.36 8.99 19.63
N ILE A 13 -0.14 9.09 19.09
CA ILE A 13 1.12 8.89 19.84
C ILE A 13 1.20 9.89 20.99
N ASP A 14 0.90 11.15 20.74
CA ASP A 14 0.91 12.22 21.72
C ASP A 14 -0.13 11.96 22.83
N GLY A 15 -1.31 11.47 22.48
CA GLY A 15 -2.39 11.14 23.42
C GLY A 15 -2.08 9.94 24.33
N ILE A 16 -1.30 8.95 23.88
CA ILE A 16 -0.92 7.79 24.69
C ILE A 16 0.40 7.98 25.46
N CYS A 17 1.18 9.02 25.11
CA CYS A 17 2.44 9.37 25.76
C CYS A 17 2.40 10.80 26.33
N PRO A 18 1.47 11.11 27.26
CA PRO A 18 1.22 12.50 27.70
C PRO A 18 2.40 13.15 28.42
N ASP A 19 3.33 12.34 28.93
CA ASP A 19 4.53 12.81 29.66
C ASP A 19 5.79 12.86 28.77
N GLY A 20 5.64 12.61 27.47
CA GLY A 20 6.74 12.58 26.51
C GLY A 20 6.76 13.81 25.61
N ASP A 21 7.94 14.32 25.29
CA ASP A 21 8.11 15.31 24.24
C ASP A 21 8.09 14.60 22.88
N THR A 22 7.12 14.94 22.01
CA THR A 22 7.03 14.40 20.67
C THR A 22 7.74 15.35 19.70
N PHE A 23 8.79 14.86 19.04
CA PHE A 23 9.51 15.60 18.00
C PHE A 23 9.18 15.03 16.62
N ILE A 24 8.70 15.88 15.72
CA ILE A 24 8.42 15.49 14.33
C ILE A 24 9.55 16.07 13.47
N LEU A 25 10.32 15.16 12.84
CA LEU A 25 11.28 15.52 11.81
C LEU A 25 10.60 15.34 10.45
N ASN A 26 10.23 16.45 9.82
CA ASN A 26 9.72 16.43 8.46
C ASN A 26 10.87 16.59 7.47
N ASN A 27 11.13 15.57 6.64
CA ASN A 27 12.11 15.67 5.57
C ASN A 27 11.38 16.14 4.30
N GLU A 28 11.62 17.39 3.91
CA GLU A 28 11.02 18.00 2.71
C GLU A 28 11.86 17.79 1.44
N TYR A 29 12.95 16.99 1.54
CA TYR A 29 13.75 16.69 0.36
C TYR A 29 12.95 15.81 -0.60
N GLN A 30 12.79 16.31 -1.82
CA GLN A 30 12.23 15.57 -2.94
C GLN A 30 13.31 15.39 -4.00
N GLU A 31 13.51 14.14 -4.39
CA GLU A 31 14.30 13.81 -5.58
C GLU A 31 13.40 13.93 -6.81
N GLU A 32 13.87 14.60 -7.86
CA GLU A 32 13.17 14.60 -9.13
C GLU A 32 13.19 13.18 -9.73
N LYS A 33 11.99 12.64 -9.96
CA LYS A 33 11.79 11.32 -10.56
C LYS A 33 11.33 11.47 -12.01
N GLY A 34 11.27 10.35 -12.73
CA GLY A 34 10.79 10.28 -14.11
C GLY A 34 9.33 10.71 -14.29
N ILE A 35 8.83 10.47 -15.48
CA ILE A 35 7.44 10.78 -15.84
C ILE A 35 6.55 9.61 -15.41
N ALA A 36 5.48 9.91 -14.68
CA ALA A 36 4.39 8.98 -14.47
C ALA A 36 3.24 9.36 -15.41
N LYS A 37 3.08 8.61 -16.49
CA LYS A 37 1.94 8.75 -17.41
C LYS A 37 0.73 8.08 -16.78
N PHE A 38 -0.24 8.89 -16.37
CA PHE A 38 -1.46 8.40 -15.76
C PHE A 38 -2.46 8.05 -16.85
N ASP A 39 -2.80 6.77 -16.95
CA ASP A 39 -3.74 6.26 -17.95
C ASP A 39 -4.99 5.69 -17.25
N GLY A 40 -6.16 6.23 -17.58
CA GLY A 40 -7.46 5.74 -17.11
C GLY A 40 -8.06 4.63 -17.99
N GLY A 41 -7.25 4.05 -18.88
CA GLY A 41 -7.65 3.01 -19.83
C GLY A 41 -8.07 1.68 -19.19
N LYS A 42 -8.36 0.68 -20.01
CA LYS A 42 -8.62 -0.68 -19.56
C LYS A 42 -7.32 -1.49 -19.57
N ILE A 43 -7.24 -2.52 -18.74
CA ILE A 43 -6.08 -3.43 -18.68
C ILE A 43 -5.69 -4.04 -20.02
N ASP A 44 -6.63 -4.18 -20.95
CA ASP A 44 -6.34 -4.68 -22.31
C ASP A 44 -5.51 -3.68 -23.11
N ASP A 45 -5.70 -2.38 -22.87
CA ASP A 45 -4.89 -1.31 -23.47
C ASP A 45 -3.47 -1.34 -22.91
N ASP A 46 -3.33 -1.59 -21.59
CA ASP A 46 -2.04 -1.77 -20.92
C ASP A 46 -1.26 -2.96 -21.50
N LEU A 47 -1.92 -4.09 -21.72
CA LEU A 47 -1.27 -5.26 -22.33
C LEU A 47 -0.73 -4.96 -23.72
N THR A 48 -1.40 -4.10 -24.48
CA THR A 48 -0.94 -3.68 -25.80
C THR A 48 0.31 -2.81 -25.70
N GLU A 49 0.32 -1.82 -24.80
CA GLU A 49 1.48 -0.96 -24.58
C GLU A 49 2.67 -1.76 -24.00
N ILE A 50 2.45 -2.64 -23.03
CA ILE A 50 3.47 -3.53 -22.44
C ILE A 50 4.15 -4.36 -23.53
N LYS A 51 3.36 -4.99 -24.42
CA LYS A 51 3.91 -5.78 -25.55
C LYS A 51 4.71 -4.92 -26.54
N GLN A 52 4.21 -3.73 -26.84
CA GLN A 52 4.89 -2.80 -27.74
C GLN A 52 6.23 -2.35 -27.15
N ARG A 53 6.27 -1.98 -25.87
CA ARG A 53 7.51 -1.60 -25.18
C ARG A 53 8.51 -2.75 -25.15
N TYR A 54 8.04 -3.96 -24.81
CA TYR A 54 8.86 -5.15 -24.83
C TYR A 54 9.48 -5.42 -26.20
N GLN A 55 8.68 -5.30 -27.29
CA GLN A 55 9.14 -5.48 -28.67
C GLN A 55 10.14 -4.40 -29.11
N ASN A 56 10.01 -3.20 -28.57
CA ASN A 56 10.97 -2.10 -28.81
C ASN A 56 12.31 -2.30 -28.10
N GLY A 57 12.45 -3.31 -27.25
CA GLY A 57 13.70 -3.65 -26.58
C GLY A 57 13.76 -3.21 -25.12
N ASP A 58 12.68 -2.63 -24.58
CA ASP A 58 12.64 -2.22 -23.18
C ASP A 58 12.69 -3.44 -22.24
N ASN A 59 13.40 -3.31 -21.13
CA ASN A 59 13.36 -4.21 -19.98
C ASN A 59 12.35 -3.66 -18.96
N LEU A 60 11.34 -4.46 -18.63
CA LEU A 60 10.14 -3.96 -17.98
C LEU A 60 10.10 -4.26 -16.48
N PHE A 61 9.80 -3.24 -15.69
CA PHE A 61 9.52 -3.32 -14.26
C PHE A 61 8.02 -3.13 -14.01
N ILE A 62 7.31 -4.21 -13.66
CA ILE A 62 5.83 -4.23 -13.67
C ILE A 62 5.29 -4.58 -12.29
N PHE A 63 4.57 -3.64 -11.69
CA PHE A 63 3.85 -3.84 -10.45
C PHE A 63 2.36 -4.04 -10.69
N CYS A 64 1.78 -5.06 -10.05
CA CYS A 64 0.34 -5.32 -10.06
C CYS A 64 -0.17 -5.49 -8.62
N ASP A 65 -1.28 -4.86 -8.29
CA ASP A 65 -1.99 -5.08 -7.02
C ASP A 65 -2.68 -6.45 -6.98
N ALA A 66 -3.15 -6.94 -8.12
CA ALA A 66 -3.87 -8.20 -8.26
C ALA A 66 -3.00 -9.32 -8.85
N LYS A 67 -3.01 -10.48 -8.17
CA LYS A 67 -2.32 -11.69 -8.63
C LYS A 67 -2.79 -12.16 -10.01
N SER A 68 -4.08 -12.00 -10.33
CA SER A 68 -4.61 -12.33 -11.66
C SER A 68 -3.98 -11.53 -12.78
N ASN A 69 -3.81 -10.21 -12.56
CA ASN A 69 -3.22 -9.30 -13.53
C ASN A 69 -1.74 -9.65 -13.75
N SER A 70 -0.99 -9.90 -12.66
CA SER A 70 0.43 -10.28 -12.76
C SER A 70 0.62 -11.57 -13.57
N LYS A 71 -0.27 -12.58 -13.41
CA LYS A 71 -0.25 -13.81 -14.20
C LYS A 71 -0.57 -13.56 -15.67
N ALA A 72 -1.62 -12.80 -15.96
CA ALA A 72 -2.05 -12.53 -17.33
C ALA A 72 -0.94 -11.81 -18.12
N ILE A 73 -0.29 -10.80 -17.51
CA ILE A 73 0.83 -10.10 -18.13
C ILE A 73 2.01 -11.05 -18.35
N HIS A 74 2.39 -11.83 -17.34
CA HIS A 74 3.47 -12.80 -17.47
C HIS A 74 3.22 -13.81 -18.59
N GLU A 75 2.04 -14.42 -18.64
CA GLU A 75 1.66 -15.36 -19.69
C GLU A 75 1.70 -14.71 -21.09
N ALA A 76 1.28 -13.44 -21.18
CA ALA A 76 1.34 -12.69 -22.43
C ALA A 76 2.76 -12.44 -22.92
N LEU A 77 3.70 -12.11 -22.00
CA LEU A 77 5.12 -11.90 -22.34
C LEU A 77 5.84 -13.19 -22.65
N VAL A 78 5.63 -14.26 -21.88
CA VAL A 78 6.17 -15.60 -22.19
C VAL A 78 5.67 -16.12 -23.54
N LYS A 79 4.42 -15.86 -23.88
CA LYS A 79 3.89 -16.21 -25.21
C LYS A 79 4.52 -15.40 -26.34
N LEU A 80 4.85 -14.14 -26.08
CA LEU A 80 5.47 -13.22 -27.03
C LEU A 80 6.95 -13.60 -27.28
N ASP A 81 7.66 -13.92 -26.20
CA ASP A 81 9.07 -14.32 -26.21
C ASP A 81 9.31 -15.53 -25.30
N PRO A 82 9.12 -16.77 -25.79
CA PRO A 82 9.32 -17.97 -25.00
C PRO A 82 10.76 -18.24 -24.59
N GLN A 83 11.74 -17.57 -25.18
CA GLN A 83 13.17 -17.72 -24.87
C GLN A 83 13.66 -16.61 -23.91
N GLY A 84 12.87 -15.54 -23.73
CA GLY A 84 13.19 -14.45 -22.83
C GLY A 84 13.07 -14.89 -21.36
N THR A 85 13.88 -14.29 -20.51
CA THR A 85 13.79 -14.48 -19.06
C THR A 85 12.74 -13.55 -18.48
N HIS A 86 11.68 -14.10 -17.90
CA HIS A 86 10.56 -13.36 -17.30
C HIS A 86 10.39 -13.78 -15.85
N TRP A 87 10.56 -12.87 -14.92
CA TRP A 87 10.34 -13.14 -13.51
C TRP A 87 8.92 -12.79 -13.08
N LEU A 88 8.25 -13.73 -12.41
CA LEU A 88 6.95 -13.53 -11.80
C LEU A 88 7.06 -13.77 -10.29
N ILE A 89 6.88 -12.71 -9.50
CA ILE A 89 6.94 -12.75 -8.04
C ILE A 89 5.56 -12.40 -7.47
N ASN A 90 4.79 -13.42 -7.13
CA ASN A 90 3.47 -13.26 -6.50
C ASN A 90 3.24 -14.37 -5.46
N GLY A 91 2.09 -14.36 -4.78
CA GLY A 91 1.80 -15.31 -3.72
C GLY A 91 1.81 -16.80 -4.13
N ASP A 92 1.83 -17.13 -5.42
CA ASP A 92 1.94 -18.51 -5.89
C ASP A 92 3.37 -18.91 -6.28
N THR A 93 4.26 -17.94 -6.40
CA THR A 93 5.63 -18.17 -6.88
C THR A 93 6.71 -17.88 -5.84
N THR A 94 6.43 -17.08 -4.82
CA THR A 94 7.40 -16.70 -3.77
C THR A 94 8.03 -17.89 -3.05
N GLU A 95 7.29 -18.99 -2.90
CA GLU A 95 7.81 -20.20 -2.24
C GLU A 95 8.60 -21.14 -3.18
N ARG A 96 8.68 -20.82 -4.46
CA ARG A 96 9.47 -21.62 -5.41
C ARG A 96 10.96 -21.39 -5.17
N PRO A 97 11.79 -22.45 -5.16
CA PRO A 97 13.22 -22.34 -4.86
C PRO A 97 13.96 -21.31 -5.72
N GLU A 98 13.65 -21.24 -7.02
CA GLU A 98 14.25 -20.32 -7.96
C GLU A 98 13.90 -18.84 -7.66
N ILE A 99 12.67 -18.56 -7.22
CA ILE A 99 12.24 -17.21 -6.85
C ILE A 99 12.78 -16.82 -5.48
N LYS A 100 12.80 -17.78 -4.55
CA LYS A 100 13.41 -17.59 -3.23
C LYS A 100 14.88 -17.22 -3.33
N GLU A 101 15.63 -17.91 -4.18
CA GLU A 101 17.01 -17.61 -4.46
C GLU A 101 17.22 -16.19 -5.01
N ILE A 102 16.36 -15.75 -5.95
CA ILE A 102 16.40 -14.40 -6.49
C ILE A 102 16.19 -13.34 -5.40
N ILE A 103 15.24 -13.57 -4.49
CA ILE A 103 14.88 -12.61 -3.45
C ILE A 103 15.90 -12.61 -2.30
N GLU A 104 16.33 -13.78 -1.83
CA GLU A 104 17.16 -13.94 -0.62
C GLU A 104 18.65 -13.70 -0.89
N ASN A 105 19.16 -14.04 -2.08
CA ASN A 105 20.58 -13.97 -2.43
C ASN A 105 21.03 -12.66 -3.11
N ASN A 106 20.29 -11.56 -2.93
CA ASN A 106 20.52 -10.29 -3.60
C ASN A 106 19.99 -10.26 -5.04
N ILE A 107 18.85 -9.64 -5.21
CA ILE A 107 18.18 -9.49 -6.51
C ILE A 107 19.08 -8.84 -7.57
N ASN A 108 19.96 -7.90 -7.19
CA ASN A 108 20.87 -7.23 -8.10
C ASN A 108 21.88 -8.24 -8.73
N LYS A 109 22.38 -9.19 -7.93
CA LYS A 109 23.24 -10.27 -8.44
C LYS A 109 22.50 -11.16 -9.43
N SER A 110 21.25 -11.52 -9.09
CA SER A 110 20.41 -12.33 -9.98
C SER A 110 20.08 -11.59 -11.29
N ILE A 111 19.85 -10.27 -11.25
CA ILE A 111 19.67 -9.44 -12.46
C ILE A 111 20.94 -9.50 -13.33
N LYS A 112 22.13 -9.33 -12.72
CA LYS A 112 23.41 -9.37 -13.44
C LYS A 112 23.64 -10.72 -14.15
N GLU A 113 23.29 -11.82 -13.49
CA GLU A 113 23.52 -13.17 -13.99
C GLU A 113 22.49 -13.61 -15.04
N GLN A 114 21.19 -13.27 -14.84
CA GLN A 114 20.10 -13.81 -15.63
C GLN A 114 19.52 -12.82 -16.65
N GLN A 115 19.82 -11.53 -16.51
CA GLN A 115 19.38 -10.46 -17.43
C GLN A 115 17.88 -10.54 -17.78
N PRO A 116 16.95 -10.49 -16.77
CA PRO A 116 15.53 -10.69 -17.04
C PRO A 116 14.96 -9.53 -17.87
N ARG A 117 14.26 -9.87 -18.94
CA ARG A 117 13.56 -8.89 -19.81
C ARG A 117 12.32 -8.29 -19.14
N SER A 118 11.78 -8.96 -18.14
CA SER A 118 10.71 -8.40 -17.32
C SER A 118 10.74 -8.94 -15.89
N LEU A 119 10.46 -8.06 -14.94
CA LEU A 119 10.13 -8.37 -13.56
C LEU A 119 8.69 -7.97 -13.31
N ILE A 120 7.82 -8.96 -13.07
CA ILE A 120 6.41 -8.75 -12.79
C ILE A 120 6.19 -9.19 -11.34
N PHE A 121 5.67 -8.29 -10.52
CA PHE A 121 5.54 -8.58 -9.10
C PHE A 121 4.28 -7.98 -8.47
N THR A 122 3.90 -8.54 -7.33
CA THR A 122 2.84 -8.04 -6.47
C THR A 122 3.41 -7.66 -5.10
N THR A 123 2.57 -7.29 -4.15
CA THR A 123 2.96 -7.05 -2.75
C THR A 123 3.65 -8.25 -2.08
N SER A 124 3.58 -9.44 -2.69
CA SER A 124 4.29 -10.64 -2.21
C SER A 124 5.82 -10.56 -2.35
N MET A 125 6.33 -9.63 -3.15
CA MET A 125 7.77 -9.30 -3.10
C MET A 125 8.04 -8.60 -1.77
N SER A 126 8.85 -9.23 -0.90
CA SER A 126 9.04 -8.81 0.49
C SER A 126 9.54 -7.36 0.62
N THR A 127 9.20 -6.72 1.75
CA THR A 127 9.80 -5.44 2.13
C THR A 127 11.32 -5.62 2.29
N GLY A 128 12.10 -4.65 1.80
CA GLY A 128 13.57 -4.71 1.86
C GLY A 128 14.25 -5.16 0.57
N VAL A 129 13.51 -5.62 -0.43
CA VAL A 129 14.06 -5.85 -1.78
C VAL A 129 14.20 -4.51 -2.49
N SER A 130 15.41 -4.19 -2.93
CA SER A 130 15.74 -2.97 -3.68
C SER A 130 16.60 -3.30 -4.88
N ILE A 131 16.27 -2.74 -6.03
CA ILE A 131 17.07 -2.80 -7.25
C ILE A 131 17.83 -1.48 -7.33
N ASP A 132 19.03 -1.47 -6.78
CA ASP A 132 19.92 -0.32 -6.64
C ASP A 132 21.28 -0.50 -7.30
N GLY A 133 21.47 -1.63 -7.97
CA GLY A 133 22.71 -1.97 -8.65
C GLY A 133 23.87 -2.34 -7.71
N ILE A 134 23.63 -2.43 -6.39
CA ILE A 134 24.71 -2.70 -5.43
C ILE A 134 24.90 -4.20 -5.26
N ILE A 135 26.11 -4.68 -5.61
CA ILE A 135 26.54 -6.08 -5.43
C ILE A 135 27.86 -6.04 -4.65
N ASP A 136 27.90 -6.73 -3.52
CA ASP A 136 29.06 -6.81 -2.62
C ASP A 136 29.64 -5.43 -2.21
N GLY A 137 28.76 -4.41 -2.15
CA GLY A 137 29.11 -3.02 -1.77
C GLY A 137 29.59 -2.14 -2.94
N GLU A 138 29.63 -2.68 -4.16
CA GLU A 138 29.99 -1.93 -5.36
C GLU A 138 28.78 -1.67 -6.26
N LEU A 139 28.71 -0.47 -6.85
CA LEU A 139 27.66 -0.10 -7.80
C LEU A 139 27.97 -0.69 -9.17
N HIS A 140 27.01 -1.41 -9.73
CA HIS A 140 26.99 -1.93 -11.08
C HIS A 140 25.96 -1.17 -11.91
N GLU A 141 26.42 -0.24 -12.75
CA GLU A 141 25.55 0.62 -13.57
C GLU A 141 24.66 -0.20 -14.50
N ASP A 142 25.17 -1.28 -15.09
CA ASP A 142 24.43 -2.18 -15.97
C ASP A 142 23.27 -2.91 -15.27
N VAL A 143 23.34 -3.06 -13.96
CA VAL A 143 22.26 -3.61 -13.12
C VAL A 143 21.32 -2.50 -12.65
N TYR A 144 21.89 -1.34 -12.27
CA TYR A 144 21.13 -0.17 -11.85
C TYR A 144 20.18 0.32 -12.96
N GLU A 145 20.66 0.39 -14.20
CA GLU A 145 19.92 0.83 -15.37
C GLU A 145 19.18 -0.29 -16.12
N HIS A 146 19.20 -1.51 -15.57
CA HIS A 146 18.71 -2.71 -16.27
C HIS A 146 17.24 -2.59 -16.69
N PHE A 147 16.36 -2.19 -15.76
CA PHE A 147 14.97 -1.89 -16.07
C PHE A 147 14.85 -0.42 -16.48
N ASN A 148 14.35 -0.17 -17.66
CA ASN A 148 14.31 1.16 -18.25
C ASN A 148 12.88 1.69 -18.47
N TYR A 149 11.86 0.88 -18.21
CA TYR A 149 10.46 1.32 -18.25
C TYR A 149 9.59 0.56 -17.22
N GLY A 150 8.67 1.29 -16.61
CA GLY A 150 7.81 0.76 -15.57
C GLY A 150 6.32 0.76 -15.94
N PHE A 151 5.59 -0.21 -15.41
CA PHE A 151 4.13 -0.26 -15.45
C PHE A 151 3.56 -0.50 -14.06
N VAL A 152 2.46 0.16 -13.77
CA VAL A 152 1.69 -0.03 -12.55
C VAL A 152 0.24 -0.30 -12.90
N SER A 153 -0.30 -1.42 -12.41
CA SER A 153 -1.72 -1.74 -12.48
C SER A 153 -2.26 -1.84 -11.04
N ALA A 154 -3.03 -0.84 -10.60
CA ALA A 154 -3.55 -0.76 -9.25
C ALA A 154 -5.01 -0.30 -9.21
N ILE A 155 -5.80 -0.93 -8.33
CA ILE A 155 -7.22 -0.61 -8.14
C ILE A 155 -7.45 -0.30 -6.65
N GLY A 156 -8.14 0.76 -6.35
CA GLY A 156 -8.51 1.12 -4.98
C GLY A 156 -9.24 -0.01 -4.25
N GLY A 157 -9.03 -0.09 -2.93
CA GLY A 157 -9.59 -1.14 -2.08
C GLY A 157 -8.72 -2.39 -1.93
N ILE A 158 -7.57 -2.46 -2.62
CA ILE A 158 -6.56 -3.52 -2.45
C ILE A 158 -5.34 -2.96 -1.72
N LEU A 159 -4.85 -1.80 -2.17
CA LEU A 159 -3.67 -1.13 -1.63
C LEU A 159 -3.93 0.35 -1.42
N GLU A 160 -3.19 0.95 -0.50
CA GLU A 160 -3.13 2.41 -0.37
C GLU A 160 -2.18 3.02 -1.42
N PRO A 161 -2.41 4.28 -1.83
CA PRO A 161 -1.55 4.97 -2.80
C PRO A 161 -0.06 4.97 -2.43
N VAL A 162 0.25 5.09 -1.14
CA VAL A 162 1.63 5.07 -0.61
C VAL A 162 2.30 3.70 -0.83
N GLU A 163 1.57 2.61 -0.72
CA GLU A 163 2.11 1.25 -0.97
C GLU A 163 2.47 1.06 -2.44
N VAL A 164 1.67 1.66 -3.34
CA VAL A 164 1.97 1.66 -4.78
C VAL A 164 3.25 2.42 -5.08
N THR A 165 3.40 3.64 -4.54
CA THR A 165 4.64 4.43 -4.76
C THR A 165 5.86 3.78 -4.10
N GLN A 166 5.69 3.10 -2.96
CA GLN A 166 6.76 2.28 -2.36
C GLN A 166 7.15 1.09 -3.25
N ALA A 167 6.19 0.45 -3.93
CA ALA A 167 6.49 -0.60 -4.89
C ALA A 167 7.25 -0.07 -6.11
N MET A 168 6.85 1.08 -6.65
CA MET A 168 7.59 1.77 -7.72
C MET A 168 9.02 2.12 -7.30
N GLY A 169 9.20 2.62 -6.08
CA GLY A 169 10.49 3.01 -5.51
C GLY A 169 11.45 1.84 -5.22
N ARG A 170 11.06 0.58 -5.43
CA ARG A 170 11.97 -0.57 -5.35
C ARG A 170 13.00 -0.59 -6.47
N ASN A 171 12.67 -0.08 -7.64
CA ASN A 171 13.64 0.26 -8.65
C ASN A 171 14.19 1.67 -8.34
N ARG A 172 15.45 1.75 -8.00
CA ARG A 172 16.12 3.00 -7.62
C ARG A 172 16.56 3.81 -8.82
N ASN A 173 16.57 3.21 -10.00
CA ASN A 173 16.78 3.95 -11.22
C ASN A 173 15.58 4.85 -11.52
N ASN A 174 15.88 6.05 -12.01
CA ASN A 174 14.87 7.05 -12.37
C ASN A 174 14.28 6.73 -13.76
N ILE A 175 13.23 5.90 -13.79
CA ILE A 175 12.56 5.46 -15.00
C ILE A 175 11.17 6.08 -15.15
N ASP A 176 10.69 6.13 -16.39
CA ASP A 176 9.31 6.51 -16.67
C ASP A 176 8.34 5.36 -16.38
N PHE A 177 7.14 5.71 -15.98
CA PHE A 177 6.08 4.74 -15.70
C PHE A 177 4.80 5.06 -16.47
N THR A 178 4.11 4.01 -16.95
CA THR A 178 2.68 4.06 -17.22
C THR A 178 1.94 3.56 -15.98
N VAL A 179 1.02 4.38 -15.47
CA VAL A 179 0.26 4.10 -14.24
C VAL A 179 -1.21 3.97 -14.58
N HIS A 180 -1.71 2.74 -14.52
CA HIS A 180 -3.12 2.44 -14.63
C HIS A 180 -3.73 2.37 -13.23
N ALA A 181 -4.64 3.30 -12.93
CA ALA A 181 -5.31 3.35 -11.65
C ALA A 181 -6.83 3.39 -11.81
N GLY A 182 -7.51 2.62 -10.99
CA GLY A 182 -8.97 2.59 -10.93
C GLY A 182 -9.49 2.75 -9.51
N SER A 183 -10.62 3.45 -9.34
CA SER A 183 -11.30 3.55 -8.06
C SER A 183 -11.93 2.22 -7.65
N GLY A 184 -11.70 1.81 -6.41
CA GLY A 184 -12.31 0.61 -5.83
C GLY A 184 -13.77 0.81 -5.45
N LYS A 185 -14.58 -0.20 -5.68
CA LYS A 185 -15.97 -0.27 -5.18
C LYS A 185 -16.19 -1.57 -4.42
N ASN A 186 -17.06 -1.54 -3.41
CA ASN A 186 -17.51 -2.77 -2.77
C ASN A 186 -18.15 -3.71 -3.80
N LYS A 187 -18.15 -5.03 -3.51
CA LYS A 187 -18.72 -6.07 -4.40
C LYS A 187 -20.19 -5.84 -4.74
N ASP A 188 -20.93 -5.15 -3.87
CA ASP A 188 -22.34 -4.77 -4.06
C ASP A 188 -22.51 -3.37 -4.72
N GLY A 189 -21.40 -2.72 -5.09
CA GLY A 189 -21.38 -1.37 -5.66
C GLY A 189 -21.63 -0.26 -4.65
N SER A 190 -21.75 -0.57 -3.35
CA SER A 190 -21.91 0.43 -2.29
C SER A 190 -20.56 1.04 -1.92
N GLU A 191 -20.59 2.26 -1.40
CA GLU A 191 -19.42 2.93 -0.86
C GLU A 191 -19.36 2.74 0.67
N SER A 192 -18.16 2.46 1.18
CA SER A 192 -17.92 2.42 2.62
C SER A 192 -17.90 3.85 3.17
N SER A 193 -18.45 4.05 4.37
CA SER A 193 -18.42 5.38 4.98
C SER A 193 -16.98 5.85 5.23
N CYS A 194 -16.71 7.10 4.87
CA CYS A 194 -15.45 7.79 5.20
C CYS A 194 -15.54 8.55 6.53
N ASP A 195 -16.73 8.67 7.11
CA ASP A 195 -16.97 9.38 8.37
C ASP A 195 -16.60 8.47 9.56
N PRO A 196 -15.58 8.84 10.36
CA PRO A 196 -15.17 8.08 11.53
C PRO A 196 -16.29 7.82 12.53
N GLU A 197 -17.23 8.78 12.69
CA GLU A 197 -18.36 8.62 13.60
C GLU A 197 -19.37 7.58 13.11
N VAL A 198 -19.59 7.51 11.81
CA VAL A 198 -20.46 6.49 11.21
C VAL A 198 -19.81 5.11 11.37
N ILE A 199 -18.50 5.02 11.15
CA ILE A 199 -17.74 3.78 11.34
C ILE A 199 -17.80 3.34 12.81
N ARG A 200 -17.58 4.25 13.76
CA ARG A 200 -17.70 4.01 15.20
C ARG A 200 -19.08 3.44 15.56
N ARG A 201 -20.15 4.07 15.09
CA ARG A 201 -21.53 3.61 15.33
C ARG A 201 -21.78 2.21 14.77
N GLN A 202 -21.24 1.90 13.59
CA GLN A 202 -21.35 0.57 12.99
C GLN A 202 -20.62 -0.51 13.82
N ILE A 203 -19.43 -0.20 14.31
CA ILE A 203 -18.65 -1.10 15.15
C ILE A 203 -19.36 -1.31 16.49
N THR A 204 -19.77 -0.23 17.15
CA THR A 204 -20.48 -0.28 18.43
C THR A 204 -21.78 -1.08 18.31
N LYS A 205 -22.54 -0.87 17.23
CA LYS A 205 -23.77 -1.63 16.96
C LYS A 205 -23.52 -3.11 16.72
N ARG A 206 -22.44 -3.48 16.06
CA ARG A 206 -22.02 -4.90 15.86
C ARG A 206 -21.58 -5.54 17.16
N ASN A 207 -20.87 -4.79 18.00
CA ASN A 207 -20.35 -5.26 19.28
C ASN A 207 -21.39 -5.24 20.41
N HIS A 208 -22.53 -4.55 20.24
CA HIS A 208 -23.66 -4.62 21.20
C HIS A 208 -24.27 -6.03 21.33
N ASN A 209 -23.99 -6.91 20.39
CA ASN A 209 -24.35 -8.32 20.50
C ASN A 209 -23.34 -9.16 21.34
N GLY A 210 -22.32 -8.56 21.92
CA GLY A 210 -21.28 -9.25 22.67
C GLY A 210 -20.73 -8.46 23.86
N LEU A 211 -21.24 -8.63 25.04
CA LEU A 211 -20.59 -8.89 26.34
C LEU A 211 -19.19 -8.28 26.65
N ASN A 212 -18.45 -7.72 25.70
CA ASN A 212 -17.02 -7.50 25.89
C ASN A 212 -16.65 -6.24 26.67
N ILE A 213 -17.49 -5.20 26.67
CA ILE A 213 -17.14 -3.97 27.40
C ILE A 213 -17.24 -4.22 28.91
N LEU A 214 -18.24 -4.97 29.35
CA LEU A 214 -18.43 -5.29 30.75
C LEU A 214 -17.32 -6.26 31.27
N SER A 215 -17.00 -7.31 30.51
CA SER A 215 -15.96 -8.26 30.88
C SER A 215 -14.57 -7.62 30.85
N LEU A 216 -14.22 -6.87 29.82
CA LEU A 216 -12.94 -6.16 29.75
C LEU A 216 -12.78 -5.12 30.86
N THR A 217 -13.85 -4.38 31.19
CA THR A 217 -13.81 -3.43 32.30
C THR A 217 -13.66 -4.15 33.65
N THR A 218 -14.32 -5.28 33.81
CA THR A 218 -14.20 -6.12 35.00
C THR A 218 -12.77 -6.66 35.16
N GLU A 219 -12.22 -7.30 34.13
CA GLU A 219 -10.86 -7.84 34.14
C GLU A 219 -9.79 -6.76 34.39
N LEU A 220 -9.92 -5.58 33.78
CA LEU A 220 -9.02 -4.46 34.02
C LEU A 220 -9.11 -3.91 35.45
N LEU A 221 -10.31 -3.85 36.02
CA LEU A 221 -10.50 -3.44 37.42
C LEU A 221 -10.00 -4.49 38.37
N GLU A 222 -10.21 -5.78 38.12
CA GLU A 222 -9.66 -6.89 38.91
C GLU A 222 -8.14 -6.81 38.95
N ALA A 223 -7.49 -6.64 37.79
CA ALA A 223 -6.03 -6.49 37.69
C ALA A 223 -5.52 -5.26 38.45
N LYS A 224 -6.28 -4.14 38.43
CA LYS A 224 -5.91 -2.90 39.13
C LYS A 224 -6.14 -2.94 40.62
N LEU A 225 -7.22 -3.57 41.07
CA LEU A 225 -7.66 -3.60 42.50
C LEU A 225 -7.10 -4.80 43.22
N GLY A 226 -6.64 -5.86 42.53
CA GLY A 226 -6.23 -7.12 43.11
C GLY A 226 -7.37 -7.91 43.78
N ARG A 227 -8.63 -7.58 43.45
CA ARG A 227 -9.86 -8.21 43.93
C ARG A 227 -10.99 -8.01 42.92
N ASP A 228 -12.05 -8.79 43.09
CA ASP A 228 -13.27 -8.62 42.31
C ASP A 228 -13.86 -7.21 42.51
N PRO A 229 -14.11 -6.45 41.42
CA PRO A 229 -14.75 -5.14 41.52
C PRO A 229 -16.24 -5.28 41.84
N THR A 230 -16.77 -4.31 42.56
CA THR A 230 -18.21 -4.20 42.81
C THR A 230 -18.93 -3.67 41.57
N HIS A 231 -20.24 -3.92 41.46
CA HIS A 231 -21.05 -3.37 40.35
C HIS A 231 -20.99 -1.83 40.30
N ALA A 232 -20.85 -1.15 41.42
CA ALA A 232 -20.73 0.31 41.49
C ALA A 232 -19.39 0.77 40.88
N GLU A 233 -18.29 0.11 41.20
CA GLU A 233 -16.96 0.41 40.66
C GLU A 233 -16.91 0.19 39.14
N ILE A 234 -17.52 -0.90 38.66
CA ILE A 234 -17.65 -1.17 37.22
C ILE A 234 -18.47 -0.09 36.55
N ALA A 235 -19.62 0.29 37.12
CA ALA A 235 -20.50 1.32 36.57
C ALA A 235 -19.81 2.70 36.57
N ASP A 236 -19.04 3.03 37.58
CA ASP A 236 -18.30 4.30 37.64
C ASP A 236 -17.15 4.34 36.65
N GLU A 237 -16.44 3.23 36.46
CA GLU A 237 -15.37 3.11 35.46
C GLU A 237 -15.94 3.23 34.03
N ILE A 238 -17.09 2.59 33.74
CA ILE A 238 -17.77 2.72 32.46
C ILE A 238 -18.18 4.18 32.21
N ARG A 239 -18.80 4.84 33.22
CA ARG A 239 -19.18 6.26 33.10
C ARG A 239 -17.99 7.17 32.88
N ARG A 240 -16.87 6.92 33.57
CA ARG A 240 -15.65 7.71 33.40
C ARG A 240 -15.04 7.60 32.00
N ARG A 241 -15.25 6.46 31.33
CA ARG A 241 -14.78 6.21 29.97
C ARG A 241 -15.74 6.63 28.89
N CYS A 242 -16.97 6.98 29.26
CA CYS A 242 -17.96 7.44 28.29
C CYS A 242 -17.88 8.96 28.11
N ASP A 243 -17.88 9.38 26.85
CA ASP A 243 -18.12 10.77 26.50
C ASP A 243 -19.53 11.17 26.96
N PRO A 244 -19.67 12.23 27.78
CA PRO A 244 -20.97 12.62 28.33
C PRO A 244 -21.95 13.13 27.28
N GLU A 245 -21.50 13.61 26.13
CA GLU A 245 -22.34 14.13 25.06
C GLU A 245 -22.83 13.03 24.12
N THR A 246 -21.93 12.11 23.74
CA THR A 246 -22.24 11.06 22.78
C THR A 246 -22.62 9.72 23.42
N GLY A 247 -22.26 9.51 24.69
CA GLY A 247 -22.44 8.25 25.42
C GLY A 247 -21.52 7.11 24.89
N TYR A 248 -20.56 7.42 24.02
CA TYR A 248 -19.59 6.46 23.52
C TYR A 248 -18.38 6.33 24.45
N ILE A 249 -17.77 5.15 24.45
CA ILE A 249 -16.54 4.95 25.18
C ILE A 249 -15.41 5.74 24.51
N ILE A 250 -14.72 6.54 25.33
CA ILE A 250 -13.49 7.23 24.92
C ILE A 250 -12.39 6.16 24.90
N ASP A 251 -12.04 5.71 23.73
CA ASP A 251 -10.97 4.74 23.49
C ASP A 251 -10.07 5.27 22.37
N PRO A 252 -8.84 5.73 22.73
CA PRO A 252 -7.89 6.25 21.75
C PRO A 252 -7.56 5.26 20.63
N HIS A 253 -7.57 3.96 20.93
CA HIS A 253 -7.31 2.93 19.92
C HIS A 253 -8.48 2.80 18.94
N LEU A 254 -9.72 2.84 19.46
CA LEU A 254 -10.91 2.84 18.61
C LEU A 254 -11.00 4.11 17.78
N ASP A 255 -10.63 5.26 18.34
CA ASP A 255 -10.59 6.55 17.65
C ASP A 255 -9.58 6.51 16.50
N LEU A 256 -8.36 6.03 16.78
CA LEU A 256 -7.35 5.82 15.74
C LEU A 256 -7.88 4.90 14.64
N TYR A 257 -8.45 3.74 15.02
CA TYR A 257 -8.99 2.78 14.06
C TYR A 257 -10.06 3.40 13.16
N CYS A 258 -11.03 4.13 13.75
CA CYS A 258 -12.10 4.76 12.97
C CYS A 258 -11.57 5.83 12.01
N ASN A 259 -10.61 6.64 12.44
CA ASN A 259 -10.00 7.67 11.60
C ASN A 259 -9.18 7.04 10.46
N VAL A 260 -8.32 6.07 10.77
CA VAL A 260 -7.52 5.34 9.75
C VAL A 260 -8.44 4.63 8.76
N LYS A 261 -9.48 3.96 9.25
CA LYS A 261 -10.44 3.28 8.37
C LYS A 261 -11.25 4.24 7.50
N GLY A 262 -11.66 5.39 8.04
CA GLY A 262 -12.35 6.44 7.28
C GLY A 262 -11.45 7.00 6.17
N ARG A 263 -10.18 7.27 6.47
CA ARG A 263 -9.17 7.71 5.52
C ARG A 263 -8.94 6.66 4.42
N GLY A 264 -8.79 5.39 4.79
CA GLY A 264 -8.65 4.29 3.84
C GLY A 264 -9.85 4.18 2.91
N ASN A 265 -11.08 4.22 3.44
CA ASN A 265 -12.29 4.20 2.62
C ASN A 265 -12.37 5.38 1.64
N TYR A 266 -11.93 6.59 2.07
CA TYR A 266 -11.85 7.75 1.21
C TYR A 266 -10.79 7.56 0.10
N ALA A 267 -9.63 7.02 0.46
CA ALA A 267 -8.57 6.73 -0.50
C ALA A 267 -9.02 5.68 -1.53
N ASP A 268 -9.75 4.64 -1.11
CA ASP A 268 -10.28 3.62 -2.00
C ASP A 268 -11.28 4.20 -3.01
N GLN A 269 -12.15 5.09 -2.57
CA GLN A 269 -13.17 5.72 -3.42
C GLN A 269 -12.60 6.75 -4.40
N ASN A 270 -11.46 7.35 -4.04
CA ASN A 270 -10.77 8.38 -4.81
C ASN A 270 -9.34 7.96 -5.16
N PHE A 271 -9.13 6.68 -5.38
CA PHE A 271 -7.81 6.09 -5.45
C PHE A 271 -6.94 6.71 -6.55
N ASP A 272 -7.51 6.90 -7.72
CA ASP A 272 -6.87 7.56 -8.86
C ASP A 272 -6.37 8.97 -8.50
N LEU A 273 -7.22 9.81 -7.90
CA LEU A 273 -6.85 11.15 -7.44
C LEU A 273 -5.80 11.11 -6.31
N MET A 274 -5.93 10.18 -5.38
CA MET A 274 -5.00 10.07 -4.26
C MET A 274 -3.64 9.56 -4.71
N LEU A 275 -3.61 8.59 -5.63
CA LEU A 275 -2.38 8.10 -6.24
C LEU A 275 -1.71 9.18 -7.10
N PHE A 276 -2.48 9.94 -7.86
CA PHE A 276 -1.97 11.10 -8.61
C PHE A 276 -1.25 12.09 -7.68
N LYS A 277 -1.87 12.48 -6.57
CA LYS A 277 -1.26 13.38 -5.58
C LYS A 277 -0.03 12.77 -4.91
N GLN A 278 -0.07 11.48 -4.61
CA GLN A 278 1.05 10.79 -4.00
C GLN A 278 2.26 10.74 -4.95
N LEU A 279 2.04 10.45 -6.24
CA LEU A 279 3.10 10.48 -7.25
C LEU A 279 3.76 11.87 -7.36
N GLN A 280 2.96 12.95 -7.35
CA GLN A 280 3.51 14.32 -7.31
C GLN A 280 4.32 14.58 -6.04
N LYS A 281 3.83 14.12 -4.88
CA LYS A 281 4.54 14.22 -3.60
C LYS A 281 5.88 13.46 -3.62
N GLU A 282 5.95 12.35 -4.33
CA GLU A 282 7.17 11.54 -4.51
C GLU A 282 8.16 12.10 -5.56
N GLY A 283 7.83 13.22 -6.20
CA GLY A 283 8.71 13.91 -7.15
C GLY A 283 8.52 13.48 -8.62
N PHE A 284 7.51 12.67 -8.95
CA PHE A 284 7.20 12.35 -10.34
C PHE A 284 6.56 13.53 -11.08
N LEU A 285 6.97 13.74 -12.34
CA LEU A 285 6.21 14.56 -13.26
C LEU A 285 5.01 13.75 -13.77
N VAL A 286 3.81 14.08 -13.25
CA VAL A 286 2.61 13.32 -13.63
C VAL A 286 1.98 13.89 -14.89
N ALA A 287 1.98 13.11 -15.97
CA ALA A 287 1.30 13.41 -17.22
C ALA A 287 -0.03 12.63 -17.28
N VAL A 288 -1.13 13.34 -17.54
CA VAL A 288 -2.42 12.69 -17.79
C VAL A 288 -2.51 12.42 -19.28
N GLY A 289 -2.79 11.17 -19.67
CA GLY A 289 -3.00 10.78 -21.05
C GLY A 289 -4.11 11.60 -21.70
N GLU A 290 -4.03 11.84 -23.01
CA GLU A 290 -5.10 12.50 -23.74
C GLU A 290 -6.40 11.73 -23.53
N ILE A 291 -7.40 12.41 -22.96
CA ILE A 291 -8.77 11.92 -22.99
C ILE A 291 -9.12 11.91 -24.48
N CYS A 292 -9.12 10.72 -25.09
CA CYS A 292 -9.72 10.57 -26.42
C CYS A 292 -11.18 11.00 -26.26
N GLU A 293 -11.50 12.21 -26.70
CA GLU A 293 -12.87 12.62 -26.93
C GLU A 293 -13.43 11.64 -27.96
N GLN A 294 -14.17 10.66 -27.49
CA GLN A 294 -15.00 9.84 -28.37
C GLN A 294 -16.15 10.73 -28.83
N ASN A 295 -16.03 11.25 -30.07
CA ASN A 295 -17.11 11.82 -30.84
C ASN A 295 -18.14 10.74 -31.19
#